data_3acbd9354f5f2946e03a05d837f881b0
#
_entry.id   3acbd9354f5f2946e03a05d837f881b0
#
_cell.length_a   1.000
_cell.length_b   1.000
_cell.length_c   1.000
_cell.angle_alpha   90.00
_cell.angle_beta   90.00
_cell.angle_gamma   90.00
#
_symmetry.space_group_name_H-M   'P 1'
#
loop_
_entity.id
_entity.type
_entity.pdbx_description
1 polymer ?
#
loop_
_entity_poly.entity_id
_entity_poly.type
_entity_poly.pdbx_seq_one_letter_code
_entity_poly.pdbx_strand_id
1 'polypeptide(L)'
;MELTNEIKQNIITAIKENRENYPSDNKHAAALGISSSVYNSLKKGKIDRMVSDATWVCIARRLNVSLRNEIEWKIAETPTFLFITEQLRVCQESGVSALLCDLANIGKTFTARAYVKTHKNAIYVDCSQVKTKSRLIRFIAKEFGVNNNGRYCDVYDDLAFYLKTLERPLIILDEAGAVSYTHLRAHE
;
A
#
# COMPACT_ATOMS: atom_id res chain seq x y z
N MET A 1 2.38 23.97 10.93
CA MET A 1 1.15 23.14 10.95
C MET A 1 0.93 22.77 12.41
N GLU A 2 -0.07 23.34 13.06
CA GLU A 2 -0.39 22.97 14.43
C GLU A 2 -1.24 21.69 14.42
N LEU A 3 -0.77 20.69 15.11
CA LEU A 3 -1.51 19.44 15.28
C LEU A 3 -2.64 19.62 16.29
N THR A 4 -3.87 19.31 15.87
CA THR A 4 -5.03 19.39 16.76
C THR A 4 -4.92 18.35 17.90
N ASN A 5 -5.57 18.62 19.03
CA ASN A 5 -5.58 17.69 20.16
C ASN A 5 -6.21 16.33 19.80
N GLU A 6 -7.15 16.32 18.87
CA GLU A 6 -7.79 15.10 18.36
C GLU A 6 -6.79 14.19 17.62
N ILE A 7 -5.96 14.78 16.72
CA ILE A 7 -4.89 14.03 16.04
C ILE A 7 -3.89 13.46 17.04
N LYS A 8 -3.51 14.25 18.06
CA LYS A 8 -2.60 13.79 19.13
C LYS A 8 -3.20 12.62 19.92
N GLN A 9 -4.50 12.64 20.20
CA GLN A 9 -5.22 11.54 20.86
C GLN A 9 -5.25 10.28 19.98
N ASN A 10 -5.49 10.41 18.69
CA ASN A 10 -5.46 9.28 17.75
C ASN A 10 -4.07 8.62 17.71
N ILE A 11 -3.00 9.44 17.72
CA ILE A 11 -1.63 8.92 17.80
C ILE A 11 -1.39 8.18 19.12
N ILE A 12 -1.87 8.69 20.26
CA ILE A 12 -1.76 8.03 21.56
C ILE A 12 -2.51 6.69 21.58
N THR A 13 -3.67 6.62 20.96
CA THR A 13 -4.43 5.37 20.82
C THR A 13 -3.63 4.36 20.01
N ALA A 14 -3.09 4.77 18.86
CA ALA A 14 -2.24 3.92 18.05
C ALA A 14 -0.95 3.47 18.76
N ILE A 15 -0.35 4.31 19.63
CA ILE A 15 0.78 3.89 20.48
C ILE A 15 0.36 2.75 21.41
N LYS A 16 -0.82 2.85 22.01
CA LYS A 16 -1.31 1.82 22.94
C LYS A 16 -1.59 0.51 22.22
N GLU A 17 -2.23 0.54 21.07
CA GLU A 17 -2.53 -0.63 20.24
C GLU A 17 -1.25 -1.30 19.71
N ASN A 18 -0.30 -0.51 19.22
CA ASN A 18 0.96 -1.03 18.69
C ASN A 18 1.90 -1.60 19.77
N ARG A 19 1.62 -1.32 21.05
CA ARG A 19 2.44 -1.77 22.18
C ARG A 19 2.59 -3.31 22.23
N GLU A 20 1.58 -4.04 21.86
CA GLU A 20 1.56 -5.51 21.89
C GLU A 20 2.61 -6.15 20.97
N ASN A 21 3.05 -5.42 19.95
CA ASN A 21 4.06 -5.88 19.01
C ASN A 21 5.51 -5.80 19.57
N TYR A 22 5.69 -5.31 20.79
CA TYR A 22 7.02 -5.10 21.38
C TYR A 22 7.16 -5.79 22.75
N PRO A 23 8.32 -6.37 23.07
CA PRO A 23 8.55 -7.11 24.31
C PRO A 23 8.56 -6.22 25.56
N SER A 24 8.83 -4.92 25.43
CA SER A 24 8.84 -3.98 26.56
C SER A 24 8.53 -2.55 26.15
N ASP A 25 8.05 -1.73 27.09
CA ASP A 25 7.79 -0.29 26.88
C ASP A 25 9.05 0.48 26.44
N ASN A 26 10.23 0.10 27.00
CA ASN A 26 11.49 0.73 26.63
C ASN A 26 11.88 0.45 25.17
N LYS A 27 11.68 -0.79 24.70
CA LYS A 27 11.95 -1.14 23.30
C LYS A 27 10.97 -0.46 22.35
N HIS A 28 9.68 -0.36 22.74
CA HIS A 28 8.70 0.38 21.94
C HIS A 28 9.02 1.88 21.91
N ALA A 29 9.38 2.51 23.04
CA ALA A 29 9.81 3.90 23.09
C ALA A 29 11.01 4.18 22.17
N ALA A 30 12.03 3.30 22.22
CA ALA A 30 13.20 3.40 21.35
C ALA A 30 12.81 3.27 19.86
N ALA A 31 11.92 2.34 19.51
CA ALA A 31 11.40 2.18 18.15
C ALA A 31 10.64 3.42 17.67
N LEU A 32 9.91 4.09 18.57
CA LEU A 32 9.25 5.36 18.29
C LEU A 32 10.19 6.58 18.30
N GLY A 33 11.45 6.39 18.72
CA GLY A 33 12.46 7.46 18.78
C GLY A 33 12.21 8.49 19.88
N ILE A 34 11.59 8.07 20.98
CA ILE A 34 11.30 8.91 22.15
C ILE A 34 11.88 8.31 23.42
N SER A 35 12.11 9.14 24.43
CA SER A 35 12.58 8.66 25.74
C SER A 35 11.49 7.89 26.49
N SER A 36 11.88 6.96 27.36
CA SER A 36 10.95 6.19 28.18
C SER A 36 10.09 7.06 29.09
N SER A 37 10.59 8.21 29.55
CA SER A 37 9.81 9.17 30.34
C SER A 37 8.69 9.83 29.54
N VAL A 38 9.00 10.26 28.32
CA VAL A 38 7.99 10.80 27.36
C VAL A 38 6.98 9.74 27.01
N TYR A 39 7.44 8.51 26.69
CA TYR A 39 6.57 7.39 26.38
C TYR A 39 5.54 7.12 27.49
N ASN A 40 6.00 7.05 28.76
CA ASN A 40 5.12 6.83 29.90
C ASN A 40 4.11 7.97 30.11
N SER A 41 4.50 9.20 29.80
CA SER A 41 3.62 10.36 29.88
C SER A 41 2.54 10.32 28.78
N LEU A 42 2.90 9.95 27.56
CA LEU A 42 1.96 9.79 26.46
C LEU A 42 0.99 8.63 26.72
N LYS A 43 1.46 7.51 27.25
CA LYS A 43 0.64 6.37 27.63
C LYS A 43 -0.44 6.75 28.68
N LYS A 44 -0.12 7.71 29.58
CA LYS A 44 -1.05 8.29 30.55
C LYS A 44 -1.98 9.36 29.97
N GLY A 45 -1.89 9.64 28.67
CA GLY A 45 -2.75 10.61 27.97
C GLY A 45 -2.34 12.08 28.18
N LYS A 46 -1.14 12.36 28.70
CA LYS A 46 -0.67 13.73 28.88
C LYS A 46 -0.17 14.27 27.52
N ILE A 47 -0.85 15.30 27.00
CA ILE A 47 -0.54 15.90 25.69
C ILE A 47 0.31 17.17 25.83
N ASP A 48 0.33 17.79 27.02
CA ASP A 48 0.88 19.13 27.23
C ASP A 48 2.40 19.20 27.00
N ARG A 49 2.79 20.00 26.02
CA ARG A 49 4.13 20.58 25.74
C ARG A 49 5.37 19.67 25.84
N MET A 50 5.19 18.36 26.08
CA MET A 50 6.31 17.44 26.27
C MET A 50 6.95 16.96 24.97
N VAL A 51 6.26 17.11 23.84
CA VAL A 51 6.69 16.57 22.55
C VAL A 51 6.50 17.64 21.49
N SER A 52 7.56 17.90 20.71
CA SER A 52 7.46 18.85 19.59
C SER A 52 6.54 18.30 18.49
N ASP A 53 5.94 19.20 17.68
CA ASP A 53 5.11 18.78 16.56
C ASP A 53 5.86 17.90 15.55
N ALA A 54 7.17 18.16 15.35
CA ALA A 54 8.02 17.30 14.52
C ALA A 54 8.10 15.88 15.06
N THR A 55 8.18 15.70 16.39
CA THR A 55 8.20 14.37 17.01
C THR A 55 6.86 13.67 16.87
N TRP A 56 5.75 14.38 17.02
CA TRP A 56 4.40 13.84 16.75
C TRP A 56 4.26 13.34 15.31
N VAL A 57 4.74 14.13 14.33
CA VAL A 57 4.75 13.72 12.91
C VAL A 57 5.59 12.46 12.69
N CYS A 58 6.76 12.36 13.33
CA CYS A 58 7.60 11.17 13.25
C CYS A 58 6.93 9.92 13.86
N ILE A 59 6.26 10.06 15.00
CA ILE A 59 5.52 8.96 15.64
C ILE A 59 4.36 8.52 14.74
N ALA A 60 3.55 9.47 14.27
CA ALA A 60 2.43 9.20 13.37
C ALA A 60 2.87 8.45 12.10
N ARG A 61 3.97 8.87 11.47
CA ARG A 61 4.54 8.20 10.31
C ARG A 61 4.97 6.76 10.61
N ARG A 62 5.59 6.52 11.78
CA ARG A 62 6.03 5.17 12.19
C ARG A 62 4.86 4.24 12.49
N LEU A 63 3.77 4.79 13.02
CA LEU A 63 2.54 4.06 13.34
C LEU A 63 1.53 4.05 12.19
N ASN A 64 1.88 4.68 11.04
CA ASN A 64 1.00 4.84 9.89
C ASN A 64 -0.35 5.52 10.22
N VAL A 65 -0.33 6.48 11.15
CA VAL A 65 -1.50 7.27 11.54
C VAL A 65 -1.62 8.50 10.65
N SER A 66 -2.80 8.73 10.08
CA SER A 66 -3.07 9.93 9.29
C SER A 66 -3.05 11.16 10.17
N LEU A 67 -2.37 12.23 9.71
CA LEU A 67 -2.35 13.54 10.35
C LEU A 67 -3.46 14.47 9.85
N ARG A 68 -4.35 13.96 9.00
CA ARG A 68 -5.47 14.71 8.46
C ARG A 68 -6.75 14.30 9.19
N ASN A 69 -7.50 15.30 9.66
CA ASN A 69 -8.88 15.12 10.12
C ASN A 69 -9.83 15.05 8.89
N GLU A 70 -9.46 14.27 7.89
CA GLU A 70 -10.35 14.02 6.77
C GLU A 70 -11.33 12.92 7.18
N ILE A 71 -12.61 13.20 7.03
CA ILE A 71 -13.66 12.17 7.09
C ILE A 71 -13.24 11.09 6.10
N GLU A 72 -13.05 9.86 6.58
CA GLU A 72 -12.80 8.74 5.67
C GLU A 72 -13.96 8.68 4.66
N TRP A 73 -13.63 8.96 3.41
CA TRP A 73 -14.61 8.85 2.34
C TRP A 73 -15.05 7.40 2.24
N LYS A 74 -16.32 7.17 2.54
CA LYS A 74 -16.92 5.86 2.29
C LYS A 74 -16.98 5.64 0.79
N ILE A 75 -16.61 4.44 0.37
CA ILE A 75 -16.69 4.05 -1.03
C ILE A 75 -18.17 4.05 -1.43
N ALA A 76 -18.53 4.86 -2.43
CA ALA A 76 -19.86 4.81 -3.03
C ALA A 76 -19.93 3.59 -3.97
N GLU A 77 -20.80 2.65 -3.68
CA GLU A 77 -21.05 1.47 -4.52
C GLU A 77 -21.88 1.84 -5.75
N THR A 78 -21.27 2.58 -6.65
CA THR A 78 -21.89 2.90 -7.95
C THR A 78 -22.00 1.64 -8.83
N PRO A 79 -22.93 1.59 -9.79
CA PRO A 79 -23.02 0.45 -10.74
C PRO A 79 -21.69 0.16 -11.44
N THR A 80 -20.93 1.20 -11.81
CA THR A 80 -19.61 1.06 -12.42
C THR A 80 -18.59 0.47 -11.45
N PHE A 81 -18.58 0.92 -10.20
CA PHE A 81 -17.70 0.36 -9.16
C PHE A 81 -17.98 -1.13 -8.96
N LEU A 82 -19.24 -1.51 -8.81
CA LEU A 82 -19.66 -2.90 -8.64
C LEU A 82 -19.28 -3.76 -9.86
N PHE A 83 -19.54 -3.25 -11.08
CA PHE A 83 -19.18 -3.94 -12.31
C PHE A 83 -17.68 -4.21 -12.41
N ILE A 84 -16.84 -3.19 -12.21
CA ILE A 84 -15.37 -3.34 -12.28
C ILE A 84 -14.88 -4.29 -11.19
N THR A 85 -15.40 -4.18 -9.96
CA THR A 85 -15.05 -5.06 -8.85
C THR A 85 -15.35 -6.51 -9.19
N GLU A 86 -16.52 -6.78 -9.79
CA GLU A 86 -16.92 -8.12 -10.22
C GLU A 86 -16.01 -8.67 -11.33
N GLN A 87 -15.64 -7.84 -12.31
CA GLN A 87 -14.69 -8.25 -13.35
C GLN A 87 -13.32 -8.63 -12.77
N LEU A 88 -12.80 -7.84 -11.82
CA LEU A 88 -11.55 -8.14 -11.14
C LEU A 88 -11.65 -9.44 -10.32
N ARG A 89 -12.79 -9.66 -9.65
CA ARG A 89 -13.05 -10.88 -8.89
C ARG A 89 -13.06 -12.11 -9.81
N VAL A 90 -13.75 -12.03 -10.93
CA VAL A 90 -13.80 -13.13 -11.94
C VAL A 90 -12.40 -13.41 -12.48
N CYS A 91 -11.62 -12.39 -12.81
CA CYS A 91 -10.23 -12.57 -13.27
C CYS A 91 -9.39 -13.29 -12.21
N GLN A 92 -9.50 -12.89 -10.96
CA GLN A 92 -8.74 -13.48 -9.87
C GLN A 92 -9.15 -14.93 -9.55
N GLU A 93 -10.44 -15.21 -9.50
CA GLU A 93 -10.98 -16.53 -9.17
C GLU A 93 -10.79 -17.55 -10.30
N SER A 94 -10.97 -17.12 -11.53
CA SER A 94 -10.89 -18.01 -12.70
C SER A 94 -9.51 -18.07 -13.34
N GLY A 95 -8.55 -17.23 -12.88
CA GLY A 95 -7.20 -17.19 -13.45
C GLY A 95 -7.16 -16.70 -14.90
N VAL A 96 -8.12 -15.85 -15.30
CA VAL A 96 -8.22 -15.31 -16.66
C VAL A 96 -7.72 -13.87 -16.72
N SER A 97 -7.19 -13.50 -17.88
CA SER A 97 -6.82 -12.10 -18.14
C SER A 97 -7.97 -11.37 -18.81
N ALA A 98 -8.17 -10.10 -18.43
CA ALA A 98 -9.15 -9.22 -19.07
C ALA A 98 -8.52 -7.86 -19.38
N LEU A 99 -9.05 -7.19 -20.40
CA LEU A 99 -8.72 -5.82 -20.75
C LEU A 99 -9.98 -4.97 -20.57
N LEU A 100 -9.91 -3.98 -19.67
CA LEU A 100 -10.98 -3.04 -19.42
C LEU A 100 -10.70 -1.72 -20.12
N CYS A 101 -11.36 -1.49 -21.25
CA CYS A 101 -11.35 -0.24 -21.99
C CYS A 101 -12.69 0.47 -21.84
N ASP A 102 -12.67 1.69 -21.35
CA ASP A 102 -13.88 2.49 -21.19
C ASP A 102 -13.50 3.99 -21.05
N LEU A 103 -14.49 4.85 -21.00
CA LEU A 103 -14.32 6.30 -20.88
C LEU A 103 -13.38 6.67 -19.72
N ALA A 104 -12.70 7.79 -19.86
CA ALA A 104 -11.92 8.36 -18.77
C ALA A 104 -12.83 8.76 -17.61
N ASN A 105 -12.26 8.79 -16.40
CA ASN A 105 -12.91 9.29 -15.17
C ASN A 105 -14.15 8.50 -14.69
N ILE A 106 -14.40 7.29 -15.16
CA ILE A 106 -15.48 6.43 -14.66
C ILE A 106 -15.13 5.70 -13.35
N GLY A 107 -13.93 5.92 -12.80
CA GLY A 107 -13.50 5.33 -11.53
C GLY A 107 -12.65 4.06 -11.64
N LYS A 108 -12.14 3.67 -12.83
CA LYS A 108 -11.29 2.46 -13.00
C LYS A 108 -10.13 2.37 -12.01
N THR A 109 -9.30 3.40 -11.97
CA THR A 109 -8.12 3.50 -11.08
C THR A 109 -8.53 3.43 -9.60
N PHE A 110 -9.60 4.14 -9.23
CA PHE A 110 -10.10 4.12 -7.85
C PHE A 110 -10.56 2.72 -7.45
N THR A 111 -11.36 2.07 -8.28
CA THR A 111 -11.87 0.71 -8.02
C THR A 111 -10.73 -0.31 -7.95
N ALA A 112 -9.76 -0.25 -8.85
CA ALA A 112 -8.59 -1.11 -8.83
C ALA A 112 -7.80 -0.99 -7.51
N ARG A 113 -7.55 0.25 -7.06
CA ARG A 113 -6.88 0.51 -5.78
C ARG A 113 -7.70 0.09 -4.56
N ALA A 114 -9.03 0.23 -4.62
CA ALA A 114 -9.91 -0.23 -3.56
C ALA A 114 -9.92 -1.78 -3.48
N TYR A 115 -9.94 -2.44 -4.65
CA TYR A 115 -9.92 -3.90 -4.75
C TYR A 115 -8.69 -4.51 -4.07
N VAL A 116 -7.49 -4.03 -4.39
CA VAL A 116 -6.25 -4.58 -3.82
C VAL A 116 -6.12 -4.37 -2.31
N LYS A 117 -6.80 -3.38 -1.73
CA LYS A 117 -6.82 -3.18 -0.27
C LYS A 117 -7.59 -4.26 0.48
N THR A 118 -8.55 -4.88 -0.17
CA THR A 118 -9.49 -5.84 0.45
C THR A 118 -9.24 -7.29 0.00
N HIS A 119 -8.47 -7.51 -1.07
CA HIS A 119 -8.22 -8.83 -1.64
C HIS A 119 -6.76 -9.23 -1.51
N LYS A 120 -6.53 -10.42 -0.97
CA LYS A 120 -5.19 -10.99 -0.83
C LYS A 120 -4.62 -11.37 -2.21
N ASN A 121 -3.28 -11.35 -2.31
CA ASN A 121 -2.56 -11.72 -3.52
C ASN A 121 -2.91 -10.88 -4.76
N ALA A 122 -3.52 -9.72 -4.57
CA ALA A 122 -3.79 -8.75 -5.62
C ALA A 122 -2.88 -7.53 -5.48
N ILE A 123 -2.26 -7.09 -6.57
CA ILE A 123 -1.44 -5.87 -6.60
C ILE A 123 -1.93 -4.92 -7.69
N TYR A 124 -1.70 -3.62 -7.45
CA TYR A 124 -1.96 -2.55 -8.41
C TYR A 124 -0.65 -1.94 -8.89
N VAL A 125 -0.51 -1.79 -10.20
CA VAL A 125 0.67 -1.19 -10.84
C VAL A 125 0.23 -0.02 -11.72
N ASP A 126 0.73 1.16 -11.41
CA ASP A 126 0.62 2.34 -12.28
C ASP A 126 1.75 2.29 -13.33
N CYS A 127 1.40 1.88 -14.54
CA CYS A 127 2.36 1.73 -15.64
C CYS A 127 2.93 3.06 -16.14
N SER A 128 2.30 4.20 -15.84
CA SER A 128 2.85 5.51 -16.14
C SER A 128 4.16 5.79 -15.39
N GLN A 129 4.34 5.17 -14.22
CA GLN A 129 5.54 5.29 -13.38
C GLN A 129 6.63 4.26 -13.71
N VAL A 130 6.28 3.15 -14.34
CA VAL A 130 7.17 2.01 -14.61
C VAL A 130 7.33 1.71 -16.11
N LYS A 131 7.67 2.70 -16.88
CA LYS A 131 7.67 2.74 -18.35
C LYS A 131 8.49 1.66 -19.08
N THR A 132 9.33 0.88 -18.39
CA THR A 132 10.16 -0.15 -19.01
C THR A 132 9.85 -1.53 -18.45
N LYS A 133 9.98 -2.58 -19.28
CA LYS A 133 9.78 -3.98 -18.89
C LYS A 133 10.56 -4.36 -17.63
N SER A 134 11.82 -3.97 -17.56
CA SER A 134 12.68 -4.29 -16.40
C SER A 134 12.19 -3.61 -15.11
N ARG A 135 11.79 -2.34 -15.20
CA ARG A 135 11.22 -1.62 -14.03
C ARG A 135 9.90 -2.21 -13.60
N LEU A 136 9.04 -2.59 -14.56
CA LEU A 136 7.76 -3.22 -14.29
C LEU A 136 7.94 -4.53 -13.51
N ILE A 137 8.79 -5.44 -13.98
CA ILE A 137 9.05 -6.72 -13.32
C ILE A 137 9.64 -6.51 -11.92
N ARG A 138 10.60 -5.60 -11.75
CA ARG A 138 11.18 -5.27 -10.44
C ARG A 138 10.17 -4.65 -9.49
N PHE A 139 9.26 -3.83 -10.01
CA PHE A 139 8.18 -3.26 -9.20
C PHE A 139 7.22 -4.36 -8.73
N ILE A 140 6.77 -5.24 -9.63
CA ILE A 140 5.90 -6.36 -9.28
C ILE A 140 6.56 -7.27 -8.24
N ALA A 141 7.85 -7.63 -8.45
CA ALA A 141 8.62 -8.43 -7.49
C ALA A 141 8.65 -7.79 -6.10
N LYS A 142 8.91 -6.48 -6.04
CA LYS A 142 8.91 -5.72 -4.79
C LYS A 142 7.55 -5.76 -4.07
N GLU A 143 6.46 -5.56 -4.81
CA GLU A 143 5.10 -5.55 -4.23
C GLU A 143 4.71 -6.93 -3.67
N PHE A 144 5.18 -8.00 -4.28
CA PHE A 144 5.01 -9.36 -3.76
C PHE A 144 6.06 -9.77 -2.71
N GLY A 145 7.00 -8.88 -2.35
CA GLY A 145 8.06 -9.20 -1.38
C GLY A 145 9.15 -10.13 -1.90
N VAL A 146 9.23 -10.32 -3.23
CA VAL A 146 10.30 -11.09 -3.89
C VAL A 146 11.53 -10.20 -4.07
N ASN A 147 12.74 -10.80 -4.02
CA ASN A 147 13.98 -10.07 -4.27
C ASN A 147 13.93 -9.40 -5.65
N ASN A 148 14.09 -8.09 -5.68
CA ASN A 148 14.02 -7.28 -6.89
C ASN A 148 15.38 -6.75 -7.36
N ASN A 149 16.48 -7.20 -6.72
CA ASN A 149 17.85 -6.85 -7.05
C ASN A 149 18.51 -7.97 -7.89
N GLY A 150 19.57 -7.63 -8.64
CA GLY A 150 20.29 -8.59 -9.46
C GLY A 150 19.99 -8.48 -10.96
N ARG A 151 20.27 -9.53 -11.73
CA ARG A 151 19.98 -9.58 -13.16
C ARG A 151 18.49 -9.66 -13.43
N TYR A 152 18.06 -9.14 -14.56
CA TYR A 152 16.63 -9.15 -14.93
C TYR A 152 16.05 -10.58 -14.99
N CYS A 153 16.81 -11.52 -15.59
CA CYS A 153 16.38 -12.92 -15.70
C CYS A 153 16.16 -13.55 -14.32
N ASP A 154 17.08 -13.36 -13.38
CA ASP A 154 16.99 -13.93 -12.04
C ASP A 154 15.74 -13.41 -11.31
N VAL A 155 15.51 -12.08 -11.37
CA VAL A 155 14.30 -11.46 -10.77
C VAL A 155 13.02 -11.96 -11.43
N TYR A 156 13.04 -12.15 -12.76
CA TYR A 156 11.88 -12.67 -13.49
C TYR A 156 11.57 -14.11 -13.09
N ASP A 157 12.60 -14.96 -13.04
CA ASP A 157 12.43 -16.38 -12.71
C ASP A 157 11.97 -16.59 -11.25
N ASP A 158 12.56 -15.83 -10.31
CA ASP A 158 12.14 -15.83 -8.91
C ASP A 158 10.68 -15.38 -8.76
N LEU A 159 10.29 -14.29 -9.45
CA LEU A 159 8.93 -13.79 -9.45
C LEU A 159 7.97 -14.80 -10.07
N ALA A 160 8.32 -15.37 -11.22
CA ALA A 160 7.48 -16.34 -11.91
C ALA A 160 7.27 -17.63 -11.06
N PHE A 161 8.32 -18.07 -10.39
CA PHE A 161 8.23 -19.19 -9.45
C PHE A 161 7.30 -18.83 -8.28
N TYR A 162 7.49 -17.68 -7.66
CA TYR A 162 6.69 -17.23 -6.52
C TYR A 162 5.20 -17.11 -6.87
N LEU A 163 4.89 -16.48 -8.02
CA LEU A 163 3.50 -16.32 -8.47
C LEU A 163 2.79 -17.68 -8.68
N LYS A 164 3.51 -18.71 -9.10
CA LYS A 164 2.96 -20.07 -9.24
C LYS A 164 2.64 -20.72 -7.90
N THR A 165 3.24 -20.29 -6.81
CA THR A 165 2.99 -20.80 -5.46
C THR A 165 1.85 -20.06 -4.75
N LEU A 166 1.44 -18.90 -5.25
CA LEU A 166 0.36 -18.13 -4.67
C LEU A 166 -1.01 -18.66 -5.09
N GLU A 167 -1.95 -18.60 -4.17
CA GLU A 167 -3.34 -18.87 -4.46
C GLU A 167 -3.97 -17.67 -5.15
N ARG A 168 -4.38 -17.85 -6.42
CA ARG A 168 -5.12 -16.85 -7.21
C ARG A 168 -4.47 -15.46 -7.22
N PRO A 169 -3.22 -15.30 -7.65
CA PRO A 169 -2.59 -14.00 -7.75
C PRO A 169 -3.26 -13.15 -8.84
N LEU A 170 -3.44 -11.85 -8.58
CA LEU A 170 -3.95 -10.89 -9.54
C LEU A 170 -2.99 -9.70 -9.66
N ILE A 171 -2.60 -9.36 -10.88
CA ILE A 171 -1.82 -8.17 -11.21
C ILE A 171 -2.69 -7.24 -12.03
N ILE A 172 -3.00 -6.06 -11.47
CA ILE A 172 -3.79 -5.03 -12.14
C ILE A 172 -2.82 -3.99 -12.70
N LEU A 173 -2.78 -3.89 -14.03
CA LEU A 173 -1.95 -2.91 -14.74
C LEU A 173 -2.84 -1.75 -15.18
N ASP A 174 -2.66 -0.59 -14.57
CA ASP A 174 -3.32 0.65 -14.97
C ASP A 174 -2.44 1.43 -15.93
N GLU A 175 -3.04 2.16 -16.89
CA GLU A 175 -2.31 2.89 -17.93
C GLU A 175 -1.30 1.99 -18.70
N ALA A 176 -1.67 0.74 -18.98
CA ALA A 176 -0.79 -0.26 -19.59
C ALA A 176 -0.20 0.20 -20.94
N GLY A 177 -0.88 1.09 -21.66
CA GLY A 177 -0.35 1.73 -22.88
C GLY A 177 0.89 2.59 -22.68
N ALA A 178 1.19 2.99 -21.44
CA ALA A 178 2.41 3.77 -21.13
C ALA A 178 3.71 2.93 -21.13
N VAL A 179 3.59 1.60 -21.04
CA VAL A 179 4.77 0.70 -21.13
C VAL A 179 5.21 0.63 -22.58
N SER A 180 6.47 0.99 -22.85
CA SER A 180 7.01 0.98 -24.20
C SER A 180 7.00 -0.42 -24.80
N TYR A 181 6.23 -0.61 -25.86
CA TYR A 181 6.15 -1.85 -26.65
C TYR A 181 7.32 -2.05 -27.61
N THR A 182 8.31 -1.16 -27.64
CA THR A 182 9.44 -1.20 -28.60
C THR A 182 10.28 -2.48 -28.50
N HIS A 183 10.10 -3.30 -27.47
CA HIS A 183 10.80 -4.58 -27.32
C HIS A 183 9.92 -5.83 -27.51
N LEU A 184 8.65 -5.69 -27.84
CA LEU A 184 7.77 -6.84 -28.08
C LEU A 184 7.83 -7.35 -29.54
N ARG A 185 8.50 -6.63 -30.45
CA ARG A 185 8.62 -7.01 -31.86
C ARG A 185 9.94 -7.70 -32.27
N ALA A 186 10.73 -8.14 -31.29
CA ALA A 186 12.06 -8.74 -31.61
C ALA A 186 12.08 -10.28 -31.62
N HIS A 187 10.94 -10.95 -31.63
CA HIS A 187 10.85 -12.42 -31.78
C HIS A 187 9.60 -12.79 -32.58
N GLU A 188 9.56 -12.41 -33.86
CA GLU A 188 8.92 -13.16 -34.94
C GLU A 188 10.00 -13.75 -35.83
#